data_fcd4e63d6bed021baa60327ae175f9a1
#
_entry.id   fcd4e63d6bed021baa60327ae175f9a1
#
_cell.length_a   1.000
_cell.length_b   1.000
_cell.length_c   1.000
_cell.angle_alpha   90.00
_cell.angle_beta   90.00
_cell.angle_gamma   90.00
#
_symmetry.space_group_name_H-M   'P 1'
#
loop_
_entity.id
_entity.type
_entity.pdbx_description
1 polymer ?
#
loop_
_entity_poly.entity_id
_entity_poly.type
_entity_poly.pdbx_seq_one_letter_code
_entity_poly.pdbx_strand_id
1 'polypeptide(L)'
;TMDIREALKERILILDGGMGTYIQQLGISYDGNNDALPLTHPDVLERIHKDYINAGSDIVCTCTFGANAVSQHGYGMSDRCYDMNVAGAQIARKAANSCTDRKVWVMGSMGPSDKSLTIIEMMMDPEETVTFDVLEDAYFIQAKGLIDGGVDGFIVETVTDGRNAVAALTAINKAQQEKGTNLPVTLSASIMNASGCIMAGMSLAELYGSVKDYNLMSF
;
A
#
# COMPACT_ATOMS: atom_id res chain seq x y z
N THR A 1 -0.69 -13.82 19.81
CA THR A 1 -1.11 -12.50 19.26
C THR A 1 -2.31 -12.74 18.36
N MET A 2 -3.44 -12.06 18.65
CA MET A 2 -4.66 -12.21 17.85
C MET A 2 -4.40 -11.78 16.40
N ASP A 3 -4.75 -12.62 15.44
CA ASP A 3 -4.72 -12.31 14.01
C ASP A 3 -5.82 -11.29 13.69
N ILE A 4 -5.58 -10.39 12.75
CA ILE A 4 -6.55 -9.36 12.34
C ILE A 4 -7.85 -10.01 11.82
N ARG A 5 -7.77 -11.16 11.14
CA ARG A 5 -8.93 -11.92 10.66
C ARG A 5 -9.82 -12.41 11.82
N GLU A 6 -9.22 -12.79 12.93
CA GLU A 6 -9.98 -13.22 14.13
C GLU A 6 -10.62 -12.00 14.81
N ALA A 7 -9.90 -10.89 14.92
CA ALA A 7 -10.45 -9.66 15.49
C ALA A 7 -11.67 -9.13 14.70
N LEU A 8 -11.62 -9.23 13.37
CA LEU A 8 -12.74 -8.82 12.50
C LEU A 8 -14.02 -9.66 12.68
N LYS A 9 -13.92 -10.88 13.22
CA LYS A 9 -15.10 -11.70 13.56
C LYS A 9 -15.77 -11.22 14.83
N GLU A 10 -15.04 -10.55 15.71
CA GLU A 10 -15.55 -10.13 17.02
C GLU A 10 -16.05 -8.69 17.02
N ARG A 11 -15.42 -7.81 16.22
CA ARG A 11 -15.76 -6.37 16.21
C ARG A 11 -15.35 -5.68 14.93
N ILE A 12 -15.89 -4.49 14.70
CA ILE A 12 -15.43 -3.56 13.66
C ILE A 12 -14.06 -3.03 14.07
N LEU A 13 -13.11 -3.00 13.13
CA LEU A 13 -11.81 -2.39 13.29
C LEU A 13 -11.78 -1.04 12.56
N ILE A 14 -11.21 -0.05 13.21
CA ILE A 14 -11.11 1.33 12.68
C ILE A 14 -9.76 1.49 11.99
N LEU A 15 -9.79 1.79 10.70
CA LEU A 15 -8.62 2.14 9.90
C LEU A 15 -8.21 3.60 10.20
N ASP A 16 -6.92 3.92 10.05
CA ASP A 16 -6.43 5.29 10.11
C ASP A 16 -6.91 6.14 8.91
N GLY A 17 -6.49 7.40 8.89
CA GLY A 17 -6.87 8.36 7.85
C GLY A 17 -5.71 8.71 6.90
N GLY A 18 -5.90 9.78 6.12
CA GLY A 18 -4.99 10.20 5.08
C GLY A 18 -3.62 10.66 5.59
N MET A 19 -2.56 9.94 5.24
CA MET A 19 -1.18 10.26 5.55
C MET A 19 -0.74 11.56 4.86
N GLY A 20 -0.91 11.67 3.55
CA GLY A 20 -0.46 12.81 2.76
C GLY A 20 -1.10 14.12 3.20
N THR A 21 -2.39 14.13 3.50
CA THR A 21 -3.11 15.31 4.00
C THR A 21 -2.57 15.76 5.34
N TYR A 22 -2.26 14.83 6.24
CA TYR A 22 -1.69 15.18 7.54
C TYR A 22 -0.28 15.76 7.41
N ILE A 23 0.57 15.16 6.55
CA ILE A 23 1.91 15.70 6.25
C ILE A 23 1.82 17.16 5.77
N GLN A 24 0.89 17.44 4.84
CA GLN A 24 0.65 18.80 4.34
C GLN A 24 0.24 19.77 5.46
N GLN A 25 -0.63 19.34 6.37
CA GLN A 25 -1.07 20.16 7.52
C GLN A 25 0.07 20.50 8.47
N LEU A 26 1.08 19.65 8.60
CA LEU A 26 2.24 19.89 9.45
C LEU A 26 3.20 20.94 8.87
N GLY A 27 3.08 21.26 7.57
CA GLY A 27 3.88 22.28 6.90
C GLY A 27 5.39 22.02 6.92
N ILE A 28 5.80 20.74 6.93
CA ILE A 28 7.21 20.37 6.86
C ILE A 28 7.81 20.72 5.49
N SER A 29 9.08 21.07 5.46
CA SER A 29 9.80 21.35 4.22
C SER A 29 10.45 20.05 3.70
N TYR A 30 10.04 19.59 2.52
CA TYR A 30 10.60 18.42 1.84
C TYR A 30 10.36 18.54 0.32
N ASP A 31 10.88 17.60 -0.46
CA ASP A 31 10.83 17.63 -1.94
C ASP A 31 9.49 17.22 -2.56
N GLY A 32 8.48 16.92 -1.74
CA GLY A 32 7.14 16.48 -2.18
C GLY A 32 7.00 14.97 -2.33
N ASN A 33 8.07 14.20 -2.17
CA ASN A 33 8.03 12.73 -2.19
C ASN A 33 7.67 12.19 -0.79
N ASN A 34 6.39 11.92 -0.55
CA ASN A 34 5.93 11.38 0.73
C ASN A 34 6.57 10.03 1.07
N ASP A 35 6.84 9.20 0.06
CA ASP A 35 7.37 7.86 0.24
C ASP A 35 8.86 7.85 0.61
N ALA A 36 9.57 8.97 0.45
CA ALA A 36 10.92 9.17 0.94
C ALA A 36 10.99 9.61 2.41
N LEU A 37 9.87 10.06 3.00
CA LEU A 37 9.83 10.52 4.39
C LEU A 37 10.20 9.45 5.42
N PRO A 38 9.94 8.15 5.23
CA PRO A 38 10.46 7.12 6.12
C PRO A 38 11.99 7.18 6.29
N LEU A 39 12.72 7.60 5.27
CA LEU A 39 14.18 7.72 5.30
C LEU A 39 14.68 9.09 5.79
N THR A 40 13.89 10.14 5.60
CA THR A 40 14.32 11.53 5.84
C THR A 40 13.69 12.18 7.08
N HIS A 41 12.43 11.85 7.38
CA HIS A 41 11.65 12.44 8.47
C HIS A 41 10.89 11.37 9.29
N PRO A 42 11.57 10.33 9.81
CA PRO A 42 10.91 9.22 10.50
C PRO A 42 10.11 9.66 11.73
N ASP A 43 10.58 10.68 12.45
CA ASP A 43 9.90 11.20 13.64
C ASP A 43 8.54 11.82 13.33
N VAL A 44 8.42 12.46 12.17
CA VAL A 44 7.14 13.04 11.70
C VAL A 44 6.13 11.93 11.46
N LEU A 45 6.53 10.86 10.80
CA LEU A 45 5.65 9.73 10.51
C LEU A 45 5.27 8.97 11.77
N GLU A 46 6.22 8.74 12.69
CA GLU A 46 5.94 8.12 13.98
C GLU A 46 4.88 8.91 14.76
N ARG A 47 5.00 10.26 14.77
CA ARG A 47 4.02 11.14 15.39
C ARG A 47 2.64 10.98 14.75
N ILE A 48 2.54 11.02 13.41
CA ILE A 48 1.26 10.88 12.69
C ILE A 48 0.59 9.54 13.04
N HIS A 49 1.33 8.43 13.01
CA HIS A 49 0.79 7.13 13.40
C HIS A 49 0.29 7.13 14.85
N LYS A 50 1.04 7.71 15.78
CA LYS A 50 0.61 7.81 17.19
C LYS A 50 -0.64 8.66 17.35
N ASP A 51 -0.77 9.76 16.61
CA ASP A 51 -1.95 10.62 16.66
C ASP A 51 -3.20 9.87 16.19
N TYR A 52 -3.12 9.08 15.11
CA TYR A 52 -4.22 8.21 14.68
C TYR A 52 -4.54 7.11 15.70
N ILE A 53 -3.52 6.47 16.26
CA ILE A 53 -3.70 5.45 17.31
C ILE A 53 -4.39 6.05 18.54
N ASN A 54 -3.97 7.23 18.99
CA ASN A 54 -4.56 7.93 20.10
C ASN A 54 -6.01 8.38 19.83
N ALA A 55 -6.32 8.68 18.58
CA ALA A 55 -7.69 8.96 18.14
C ALA A 55 -8.60 7.72 18.09
N GLY A 56 -8.05 6.51 18.23
CA GLY A 56 -8.80 5.26 18.30
C GLY A 56 -8.61 4.30 17.13
N SER A 57 -7.69 4.56 16.20
CA SER A 57 -7.44 3.64 15.09
C SER A 57 -6.90 2.31 15.60
N ASP A 58 -7.48 1.22 15.12
CA ASP A 58 -7.05 -0.16 15.37
C ASP A 58 -6.02 -0.63 14.35
N ILE A 59 -6.01 -0.01 13.17
CA ILE A 59 -5.16 -0.32 12.03
C ILE A 59 -4.48 0.97 11.59
N VAL A 60 -3.17 0.94 11.38
CA VAL A 60 -2.41 2.02 10.74
C VAL A 60 -1.75 1.52 9.47
N CYS A 61 -1.79 2.36 8.42
CA CYS A 61 -1.18 2.07 7.13
C CYS A 61 0.20 2.71 7.02
N THR A 62 1.16 2.00 6.45
CA THR A 62 2.52 2.52 6.26
C THR A 62 2.55 3.70 5.28
N CYS A 63 3.50 4.62 5.44
CA CYS A 63 3.76 5.69 4.46
C CYS A 63 4.62 5.14 3.31
N THR A 64 4.00 4.32 2.46
CA THR A 64 4.65 3.58 1.37
C THR A 64 3.78 3.46 0.12
N PHE A 65 2.78 4.32 -0.01
CA PHE A 65 1.76 4.27 -1.06
C PHE A 65 2.37 4.15 -2.47
N GLY A 66 3.32 5.03 -2.81
CA GLY A 66 4.02 5.04 -4.09
C GLY A 66 5.47 4.53 -4.00
N ALA A 67 5.83 3.76 -2.95
CA ALA A 67 7.19 3.28 -2.74
C ALA A 67 7.54 2.05 -3.61
N ASN A 68 7.23 2.12 -4.90
CA ASN A 68 7.61 1.14 -5.93
C ASN A 68 8.51 1.79 -6.98
N ALA A 69 9.36 0.98 -7.64
CA ALA A 69 10.40 1.49 -8.54
C ALA A 69 9.85 2.26 -9.74
N VAL A 70 8.63 1.95 -10.20
CA VAL A 70 7.98 2.66 -11.32
C VAL A 70 7.60 4.07 -10.89
N SER A 71 6.86 4.23 -9.78
CA SER A 71 6.47 5.55 -9.26
C SER A 71 7.68 6.38 -8.78
N GLN A 72 8.70 5.74 -8.22
CA GLN A 72 9.89 6.43 -7.73
C GLN A 72 10.89 6.82 -8.83
N HIS A 73 10.65 6.38 -10.07
CA HIS A 73 11.50 6.75 -11.21
C HIS A 73 11.58 8.27 -11.41
N GLY A 74 10.45 8.97 -11.34
CA GLY A 74 10.38 10.41 -11.49
C GLY A 74 11.16 11.21 -10.42
N TYR A 75 11.40 10.61 -9.26
CA TYR A 75 12.20 11.18 -8.17
C TYR A 75 13.68 10.73 -8.19
N GLY A 76 14.09 9.86 -9.15
CA GLY A 76 15.43 9.28 -9.18
C GLY A 76 15.72 8.35 -7.99
N MET A 77 14.69 7.73 -7.40
CA MET A 77 14.79 6.93 -6.18
C MET A 77 14.33 5.47 -6.35
N SER A 78 14.27 4.97 -7.58
CA SER A 78 13.82 3.59 -7.87
C SER A 78 14.61 2.51 -7.12
N ASP A 79 15.90 2.73 -6.90
CA ASP A 79 16.81 1.84 -6.17
C ASP A 79 16.65 1.87 -4.64
N ARG A 80 15.90 2.85 -4.11
CA ARG A 80 15.67 3.02 -2.68
C ARG A 80 14.33 2.44 -2.18
N CYS A 81 13.53 1.87 -3.07
CA CYS A 81 12.18 1.42 -2.74
C CYS A 81 12.15 0.34 -1.63
N TYR A 82 13.08 -0.60 -1.65
CA TYR A 82 13.17 -1.60 -0.57
C TYR A 82 13.38 -0.94 0.79
N ASP A 83 14.34 -0.01 0.89
CA ASP A 83 14.65 0.69 2.14
C ASP A 83 13.46 1.54 2.63
N MET A 84 12.76 2.22 1.71
CA MET A 84 11.56 3.01 2.02
C MET A 84 10.48 2.14 2.66
N ASN A 85 10.24 0.96 2.10
CA ASN A 85 9.21 0.04 2.59
C ASN A 85 9.60 -0.58 3.94
N VAL A 86 10.84 -1.00 4.11
CA VAL A 86 11.34 -1.48 5.41
C VAL A 86 11.19 -0.41 6.48
N ALA A 87 11.70 0.81 6.21
CA ALA A 87 11.64 1.91 7.17
C ALA A 87 10.19 2.33 7.48
N GLY A 88 9.34 2.46 6.46
CA GLY A 88 7.92 2.81 6.64
C GLY A 88 7.18 1.81 7.52
N ALA A 89 7.40 0.52 7.29
CA ALA A 89 6.81 -0.54 8.11
C ALA A 89 7.35 -0.53 9.56
N GLN A 90 8.65 -0.34 9.75
CA GLN A 90 9.27 -0.28 11.09
C GLN A 90 8.78 0.92 11.90
N ILE A 91 8.61 2.09 11.28
CA ILE A 91 8.08 3.29 11.95
C ILE A 91 6.63 3.05 12.41
N ALA A 92 5.78 2.54 11.52
CA ALA A 92 4.40 2.21 11.87
C ALA A 92 4.33 1.14 12.97
N ARG A 93 5.18 0.11 12.91
CA ARG A 93 5.31 -0.93 13.93
C ARG A 93 5.75 -0.36 15.28
N LYS A 94 6.72 0.54 15.29
CA LYS A 94 7.16 1.23 16.52
C LYS A 94 6.02 2.01 17.16
N ALA A 95 5.27 2.77 16.36
CA ALA A 95 4.11 3.49 16.85
C ALA A 95 3.02 2.54 17.37
N ALA A 96 2.70 1.47 16.64
CA ALA A 96 1.72 0.46 17.05
C ALA A 96 2.11 -0.22 18.37
N ASN A 97 3.39 -0.56 18.57
CA ASN A 97 3.89 -1.19 19.78
C ASN A 97 3.90 -0.24 21.01
N SER A 98 3.82 1.07 20.80
CA SER A 98 3.70 2.02 21.91
C SER A 98 2.29 2.07 22.52
N CYS A 99 1.29 1.53 21.84
CA CYS A 99 -0.06 1.34 22.36
C CYS A 99 -0.09 0.11 23.27
N THR A 100 -0.37 0.30 24.57
CA THR A 100 -0.29 -0.76 25.58
C THR A 100 -1.65 -1.30 26.01
N ASP A 101 -2.72 -0.59 25.72
CA ASP A 101 -4.09 -0.91 26.14
C ASP A 101 -4.86 -1.79 25.15
N ARG A 102 -4.41 -1.83 23.89
CA ARG A 102 -5.00 -2.66 22.85
C ARG A 102 -3.98 -3.05 21.78
N LYS A 103 -4.31 -4.06 21.00
CA LYS A 103 -3.55 -4.43 19.78
C LYS A 103 -3.85 -3.41 18.69
N VAL A 104 -2.79 -2.90 18.05
CA VAL A 104 -2.85 -2.13 16.81
C VAL A 104 -2.13 -2.92 15.72
N TRP A 105 -2.78 -3.07 14.57
CA TRP A 105 -2.23 -3.75 13.40
C TRP A 105 -1.60 -2.76 12.44
N VAL A 106 -0.56 -3.21 11.73
CA VAL A 106 0.14 -2.43 10.70
C VAL A 106 -0.14 -3.07 9.35
N MET A 107 -0.77 -2.31 8.44
CA MET A 107 -0.99 -2.73 7.07
C MET A 107 0.00 -2.02 6.15
N GLY A 108 0.69 -2.81 5.31
CA GLY A 108 1.58 -2.29 4.28
C GLY A 108 0.77 -1.68 3.14
N SER A 109 0.83 -0.35 2.99
CA SER A 109 0.14 0.37 1.92
C SER A 109 0.87 0.19 0.59
N MET A 110 0.15 -0.24 -0.42
CA MET A 110 0.58 -0.40 -1.81
C MET A 110 -0.46 0.29 -2.70
N GLY A 111 -0.16 1.50 -3.16
CA GLY A 111 -1.01 2.28 -4.06
C GLY A 111 -0.81 1.88 -5.52
N PRO A 112 -1.58 2.48 -6.44
CA PRO A 112 -1.33 2.33 -7.87
C PRO A 112 0.02 2.94 -8.23
N SER A 113 0.65 2.44 -9.30
CA SER A 113 1.75 3.17 -9.91
C SER A 113 1.20 4.40 -10.67
N ASP A 114 2.09 5.33 -10.98
CA ASP A 114 1.78 6.46 -11.88
C ASP A 114 1.53 6.02 -13.34
N LYS A 115 1.77 4.74 -13.65
CA LYS A 115 1.53 4.11 -14.95
C LYS A 115 0.40 3.09 -14.86
N SER A 116 -0.60 3.24 -15.75
CA SER A 116 -1.70 2.28 -15.91
C SER A 116 -1.42 1.37 -17.10
N LEU A 117 -1.31 0.07 -16.85
CA LEU A 117 -1.05 -0.92 -17.91
C LEU A 117 -2.11 -0.90 -19.00
N THR A 118 -3.39 -0.73 -18.64
CA THR A 118 -4.51 -0.68 -19.59
C THR A 118 -4.48 0.60 -20.40
N ILE A 119 -4.23 1.75 -19.81
CA ILE A 119 -4.23 3.05 -20.49
C ILE A 119 -3.02 3.18 -21.41
N ILE A 120 -1.83 2.76 -20.97
CA ILE A 120 -0.61 2.78 -21.78
C ILE A 120 -0.78 1.93 -23.05
N GLU A 121 -1.34 0.72 -22.91
CA GLU A 121 -1.59 -0.16 -24.05
C GLU A 121 -2.55 0.49 -25.08
N MET A 122 -3.55 1.24 -24.59
CA MET A 122 -4.47 2.00 -25.47
C MET A 122 -3.81 3.20 -26.15
N MET A 123 -2.86 3.85 -25.48
CA MET A 123 -2.17 5.04 -26.02
C MET A 123 -1.09 4.70 -27.04
N MET A 124 -0.62 3.45 -27.08
CA MET A 124 0.40 2.94 -28.01
C MET A 124 1.70 3.78 -28.03
N ASP A 125 2.08 4.39 -26.89
CA ASP A 125 3.32 5.15 -26.78
C ASP A 125 4.48 4.22 -26.36
N PRO A 126 5.46 3.95 -27.26
CA PRO A 126 6.56 3.02 -26.95
C PRO A 126 7.55 3.56 -25.91
N GLU A 127 7.65 4.88 -25.71
CA GLU A 127 8.59 5.51 -24.77
C GLU A 127 8.06 5.50 -23.33
N GLU A 128 6.76 5.36 -23.15
CA GLU A 128 6.08 5.31 -21.85
C GLU A 128 5.77 3.88 -21.38
N THR A 129 6.26 2.86 -22.08
CA THR A 129 5.82 1.47 -21.92
C THR A 129 6.37 0.86 -20.63
N VAL A 130 5.52 0.71 -19.62
CA VAL A 130 5.74 -0.20 -18.49
C VAL A 130 5.01 -1.51 -18.80
N THR A 131 5.73 -2.64 -18.79
CA THR A 131 5.13 -3.96 -18.97
C THR A 131 4.57 -4.50 -17.66
N PHE A 132 3.71 -5.53 -17.75
CA PHE A 132 3.21 -6.24 -16.57
C PHE A 132 4.37 -6.75 -15.71
N ASP A 133 5.37 -7.38 -16.30
CA ASP A 133 6.52 -7.96 -15.57
C ASP A 133 7.34 -6.90 -14.84
N VAL A 134 7.58 -5.76 -15.47
CA VAL A 134 8.29 -4.62 -14.83
C VAL A 134 7.51 -4.09 -13.62
N LEU A 135 6.19 -3.97 -13.75
CA LEU A 135 5.36 -3.49 -12.66
C LEU A 135 5.24 -4.53 -11.53
N GLU A 136 5.11 -5.81 -11.89
CA GLU A 136 5.11 -6.91 -10.92
C GLU A 136 6.41 -6.95 -10.13
N ASP A 137 7.57 -6.83 -10.79
CA ASP A 137 8.88 -6.80 -10.12
C ASP A 137 9.01 -5.60 -9.17
N ALA A 138 8.50 -4.43 -9.59
CA ALA A 138 8.48 -3.24 -8.73
C ALA A 138 7.64 -3.46 -7.46
N TYR A 139 6.45 -4.03 -7.59
CA TYR A 139 5.60 -4.40 -6.45
C TYR A 139 6.18 -5.55 -5.61
N PHE A 140 6.93 -6.47 -6.22
CA PHE A 140 7.59 -7.54 -5.50
C PHE A 140 8.64 -7.00 -4.51
N ILE A 141 9.48 -6.06 -4.93
CA ILE A 141 10.45 -5.39 -4.06
C ILE A 141 9.74 -4.62 -2.94
N GLN A 142 8.65 -3.93 -3.25
CA GLN A 142 7.82 -3.24 -2.27
C GLN A 142 7.27 -4.21 -1.22
N ALA A 143 6.64 -5.31 -1.65
CA ALA A 143 6.06 -6.31 -0.77
C ALA A 143 7.11 -6.97 0.13
N LYS A 144 8.30 -7.28 -0.41
CA LYS A 144 9.42 -7.82 0.39
C LYS A 144 9.86 -6.86 1.48
N GLY A 145 10.05 -5.58 1.15
CA GLY A 145 10.42 -4.57 2.14
C GLY A 145 9.38 -4.43 3.26
N LEU A 146 8.11 -4.46 2.91
CA LEU A 146 7.00 -4.42 3.89
C LEU A 146 7.00 -5.63 4.82
N ILE A 147 7.19 -6.85 4.28
CA ILE A 147 7.30 -8.06 5.11
C ILE A 147 8.48 -7.96 6.07
N ASP A 148 9.66 -7.60 5.56
CA ASP A 148 10.89 -7.49 6.34
C ASP A 148 10.82 -6.38 7.39
N GLY A 149 10.06 -5.32 7.11
CA GLY A 149 9.75 -4.26 8.07
C GLY A 149 8.72 -4.63 9.14
N GLY A 150 8.01 -5.76 8.98
CA GLY A 150 7.16 -6.34 10.01
C GLY A 150 5.68 -5.91 9.97
N VAL A 151 5.08 -5.79 8.78
CA VAL A 151 3.64 -5.57 8.64
C VAL A 151 2.81 -6.78 9.08
N ASP A 152 1.56 -6.55 9.49
CA ASP A 152 0.59 -7.60 9.83
C ASP A 152 -0.25 -8.03 8.60
N GLY A 153 -0.20 -7.27 7.51
CA GLY A 153 -0.94 -7.53 6.28
C GLY A 153 -0.66 -6.47 5.22
N PHE A 154 -1.37 -6.56 4.10
CA PHE A 154 -1.26 -5.62 2.99
C PHE A 154 -2.60 -4.95 2.69
N ILE A 155 -2.55 -3.70 2.29
CA ILE A 155 -3.66 -3.01 1.65
C ILE A 155 -3.23 -2.54 0.26
N VAL A 156 -3.78 -3.18 -0.78
CA VAL A 156 -3.68 -2.72 -2.17
C VAL A 156 -4.81 -1.72 -2.36
N GLU A 157 -4.48 -0.44 -2.31
CA GLU A 157 -5.47 0.62 -2.21
C GLU A 157 -5.51 1.53 -3.44
N THR A 158 -6.62 2.27 -3.57
CA THR A 158 -6.83 3.24 -4.65
C THR A 158 -6.70 2.59 -6.03
N VAL A 159 -7.18 1.36 -6.17
CA VAL A 159 -7.07 0.62 -7.41
C VAL A 159 -7.85 1.33 -8.52
N THR A 160 -7.13 1.74 -9.56
CA THR A 160 -7.62 2.44 -10.75
C THR A 160 -7.52 1.63 -12.03
N ASP A 161 -6.75 0.53 -12.01
CA ASP A 161 -6.53 -0.39 -13.12
C ASP A 161 -6.49 -1.84 -12.61
N GLY A 162 -7.34 -2.72 -13.16
CA GLY A 162 -7.40 -4.12 -12.75
C GLY A 162 -6.14 -4.91 -13.06
N ARG A 163 -5.43 -4.59 -14.15
CA ARG A 163 -4.15 -5.25 -14.49
C ARG A 163 -3.04 -4.87 -13.51
N ASN A 164 -3.02 -3.61 -13.06
CA ASN A 164 -2.09 -3.17 -12.00
C ASN A 164 -2.39 -3.88 -10.68
N ALA A 165 -3.68 -4.05 -10.33
CA ALA A 165 -4.07 -4.80 -9.14
C ALA A 165 -3.61 -6.26 -9.20
N VAL A 166 -3.77 -6.93 -10.35
CA VAL A 166 -3.31 -8.30 -10.57
C VAL A 166 -1.78 -8.37 -10.42
N ALA A 167 -1.03 -7.42 -10.97
CA ALA A 167 0.42 -7.37 -10.81
C ALA A 167 0.83 -7.24 -9.34
N ALA A 168 0.18 -6.35 -8.58
CA ALA A 168 0.45 -6.17 -7.15
C ALA A 168 0.13 -7.44 -6.33
N LEU A 169 -1.02 -8.07 -6.57
CA LEU A 169 -1.42 -9.29 -5.86
C LEU A 169 -0.52 -10.49 -6.21
N THR A 170 -0.10 -10.62 -7.47
CA THR A 170 0.85 -11.64 -7.89
C THR A 170 2.20 -11.44 -7.20
N ALA A 171 2.68 -10.20 -7.15
CA ALA A 171 3.91 -9.81 -6.47
C ALA A 171 3.87 -10.11 -4.96
N ILE A 172 2.76 -9.78 -4.29
CA ILE A 172 2.54 -10.10 -2.87
C ILE A 172 2.62 -11.61 -2.66
N ASN A 173 1.93 -12.41 -3.48
CA ASN A 173 1.95 -13.86 -3.36
C ASN A 173 3.37 -14.43 -3.52
N LYS A 174 4.14 -13.97 -4.52
CA LYS A 174 5.54 -14.36 -4.70
C LYS A 174 6.41 -13.98 -3.49
N ALA A 175 6.28 -12.76 -2.99
CA ALA A 175 7.03 -12.29 -1.82
C ALA A 175 6.69 -13.10 -0.56
N GLN A 176 5.42 -13.41 -0.34
CA GLN A 176 4.98 -14.24 0.77
C GLN A 176 5.51 -15.68 0.67
N GLN A 177 5.51 -16.28 -0.54
CA GLN A 177 6.08 -17.61 -0.78
C GLN A 177 7.59 -17.62 -0.48
N GLU A 178 8.34 -16.62 -0.95
CA GLU A 178 9.79 -16.53 -0.68
C GLU A 178 10.08 -16.36 0.82
N LYS A 179 9.26 -15.58 1.53
CA LYS A 179 9.44 -15.32 2.96
C LYS A 179 8.78 -16.34 3.89
N GLY A 180 8.02 -17.28 3.36
CA GLY A 180 7.30 -18.26 4.17
C GLY A 180 6.20 -17.66 5.04
N THR A 181 5.53 -16.59 4.59
CA THR A 181 4.46 -15.88 5.29
C THR A 181 3.10 -16.11 4.63
N ASN A 182 2.01 -15.83 5.37
CA ASN A 182 0.63 -15.86 4.86
C ASN A 182 -0.16 -14.70 5.47
N LEU A 183 0.30 -13.49 5.21
CA LEU A 183 -0.31 -12.27 5.71
C LEU A 183 -1.61 -11.95 4.94
N PRO A 184 -2.63 -11.39 5.60
CA PRO A 184 -3.88 -11.01 4.95
C PRO A 184 -3.68 -9.88 3.95
N VAL A 185 -4.50 -9.90 2.89
CA VAL A 185 -4.51 -8.87 1.86
C VAL A 185 -5.91 -8.27 1.73
N THR A 186 -6.00 -6.96 1.78
CA THR A 186 -7.21 -6.19 1.49
C THR A 186 -7.00 -5.44 0.17
N LEU A 187 -8.05 -5.35 -0.65
CA LEU A 187 -8.05 -4.55 -1.86
C LEU A 187 -9.13 -3.47 -1.78
N SER A 188 -8.79 -2.23 -2.14
CA SER A 188 -9.70 -1.09 -2.14
C SER A 188 -9.68 -0.39 -3.50
N ALA A 189 -10.83 -0.36 -4.17
CA ALA A 189 -10.99 0.26 -5.48
C ALA A 189 -11.35 1.75 -5.38
N SER A 190 -10.85 2.56 -6.33
CA SER A 190 -11.22 3.96 -6.47
C SER A 190 -12.22 4.14 -7.60
N ILE A 191 -13.47 4.49 -7.24
CA ILE A 191 -14.53 4.76 -8.19
C ILE A 191 -14.51 6.24 -8.55
N MET A 192 -14.29 6.53 -9.83
CA MET A 192 -14.01 7.89 -10.30
C MET A 192 -15.25 8.72 -10.61
N ASN A 193 -16.39 8.07 -10.86
CA ASN A 193 -17.60 8.77 -11.32
C ASN A 193 -18.88 7.98 -11.05
N ALA A 194 -20.01 8.56 -11.47
CA ALA A 194 -21.34 7.95 -11.32
C ALA A 194 -21.55 6.67 -12.16
N SER A 195 -20.61 6.30 -13.04
CA SER A 195 -20.70 5.03 -13.79
C SER A 195 -20.45 3.80 -12.92
N GLY A 196 -19.86 3.98 -11.73
CA GLY A 196 -19.48 2.89 -10.85
C GLY A 196 -18.25 2.10 -11.34
N CYS A 197 -17.46 2.68 -12.27
CA CYS A 197 -16.25 2.08 -12.80
C CYS A 197 -14.98 2.72 -12.21
N ILE A 198 -13.90 1.94 -12.16
CA ILE A 198 -12.55 2.46 -11.93
C ILE A 198 -12.05 3.23 -13.16
N MET A 199 -10.95 3.97 -13.03
CA MET A 199 -10.44 4.86 -14.11
C MET A 199 -10.16 4.12 -15.42
N ALA A 200 -9.67 2.90 -15.38
CA ALA A 200 -9.43 2.06 -16.57
C ALA A 200 -10.72 1.47 -17.20
N GLY A 201 -11.90 1.90 -16.74
CA GLY A 201 -13.20 1.55 -17.33
C GLY A 201 -13.84 0.27 -16.83
N MET A 202 -13.18 -0.48 -15.96
CA MET A 202 -13.67 -1.74 -15.40
C MET A 202 -14.69 -1.47 -14.28
N SER A 203 -15.82 -2.17 -14.30
CA SER A 203 -16.79 -2.16 -13.20
C SER A 203 -16.25 -2.90 -11.97
N LEU A 204 -16.84 -2.67 -10.78
CA LEU A 204 -16.46 -3.41 -9.56
C LEU A 204 -16.64 -4.93 -9.69
N ALA A 205 -17.67 -5.38 -10.39
CA ALA A 205 -17.91 -6.80 -10.61
C ALA A 205 -16.83 -7.45 -11.47
N GLU A 206 -16.39 -6.76 -12.54
CA GLU A 206 -15.29 -7.21 -13.40
C GLU A 206 -13.96 -7.19 -12.65
N LEU A 207 -13.69 -6.12 -11.87
CA LEU A 207 -12.49 -6.04 -11.04
C LEU A 207 -12.48 -7.20 -10.03
N TYR A 208 -13.57 -7.41 -9.30
CA TYR A 208 -13.67 -8.55 -8.37
C TYR A 208 -13.47 -9.89 -9.08
N GLY A 209 -14.06 -10.06 -10.25
CA GLY A 209 -13.87 -11.26 -11.08
C GLY A 209 -12.40 -11.55 -11.41
N SER A 210 -11.59 -10.50 -11.62
CA SER A 210 -10.16 -10.63 -11.93
C SER A 210 -9.27 -10.91 -10.73
N VAL A 211 -9.73 -10.61 -9.49
CA VAL A 211 -8.91 -10.70 -8.26
C VAL A 211 -9.41 -11.69 -7.21
N LYS A 212 -10.62 -12.25 -7.37
CA LYS A 212 -11.27 -13.13 -6.37
C LYS A 212 -10.47 -14.36 -5.96
N ASP A 213 -9.60 -14.85 -6.85
CA ASP A 213 -8.81 -16.07 -6.62
C ASP A 213 -7.52 -15.79 -5.83
N TYR A 214 -7.23 -14.53 -5.48
CA TYR A 214 -6.06 -14.14 -4.66
C TYR A 214 -6.27 -14.26 -3.14
N ASN A 215 -7.36 -14.86 -2.68
CA ASN A 215 -7.66 -15.07 -1.26
C ASN A 215 -7.63 -13.77 -0.44
N LEU A 216 -8.34 -12.76 -0.91
CA LEU A 216 -8.45 -11.47 -0.23
C LEU A 216 -9.17 -11.61 1.12
N MET A 217 -8.69 -10.91 2.14
CA MET A 217 -9.38 -10.76 3.43
C MET A 217 -10.63 -9.88 3.27
N SER A 218 -10.54 -8.84 2.44
CA SER A 218 -11.65 -7.95 2.09
C SER A 218 -11.47 -7.31 0.72
N PHE A 219 -12.58 -6.91 0.13
CA PHE A 219 -12.67 -6.18 -1.13
C PHE A 219 -13.68 -5.04 -0.99
#